data_73a62ac933a8c7cdcb0aac12c1e84e94
#
_entry.id   73a62ac933a8c7cdcb0aac12c1e84e94
#
_cell.length_a   1.000
_cell.length_b   1.000
_cell.length_c   1.000
_cell.angle_alpha   90.00
_cell.angle_beta   90.00
_cell.angle_gamma   90.00
#
_symmetry.space_group_name_H-M   'P 1'
#
loop_
_entity.id
_entity.type
_entity.pdbx_description
1 polymer ?
#
loop_
_entity_poly.entity_id
_entity_poly.type
_entity_poly.pdbx_seq_one_letter_code
_entity_poly.pdbx_strand_id
1 'polypeptide(L)'
;MASNSAAAPIWKIAAFAATLMVGLATLADGEEERTRKAMLAIGSEEFQESCAACHGTDASGRGELANKLLKPPKDLSRLAEQNGGTFPFWRVFDVIAGDTTIEGHDTSQMPLFSQRMRGQEAAGVFPPAPLRVLALTHYLESIQE
;
A
#
# COMPACT_ATOMS: atom_id res chain seq x y z
N MET A 1 -20.01 -67.19 -1.03
CA MET A 1 -19.86 -65.96 -0.22
C MET A 1 -19.62 -64.85 -1.19
N ALA A 2 -20.65 -64.07 -1.49
CA ALA A 2 -20.56 -62.93 -2.40
C ALA A 2 -20.25 -61.67 -1.56
N SER A 3 -19.07 -61.07 -1.76
CA SER A 3 -18.69 -59.80 -1.15
C SER A 3 -19.40 -58.64 -1.86
N ASN A 4 -20.38 -58.06 -1.20
CA ASN A 4 -21.11 -56.90 -1.68
C ASN A 4 -20.28 -55.62 -1.36
N SER A 5 -19.37 -55.24 -2.25
CA SER A 5 -18.66 -53.97 -2.16
C SER A 5 -19.60 -52.84 -2.60
N ALA A 6 -20.26 -52.19 -1.64
CA ALA A 6 -21.12 -51.04 -1.92
C ALA A 6 -20.22 -49.83 -2.25
N ALA A 7 -20.02 -49.54 -3.53
CA ALA A 7 -19.39 -48.32 -3.99
C ALA A 7 -20.24 -47.11 -3.56
N ALA A 8 -19.66 -46.19 -2.82
CA ALA A 8 -20.33 -44.94 -2.45
C ALA A 8 -20.73 -44.15 -3.71
N PRO A 9 -21.95 -43.60 -3.79
CA PRO A 9 -22.42 -42.93 -5.00
C PRO A 9 -21.59 -41.64 -5.27
N ILE A 10 -21.08 -41.57 -6.49
CA ILE A 10 -20.15 -40.53 -6.98
C ILE A 10 -20.67 -39.10 -6.74
N TRP A 11 -21.99 -38.91 -6.72
CA TRP A 11 -22.60 -37.59 -6.45
C TRP A 11 -22.36 -37.09 -5.03
N LYS A 12 -22.19 -37.93 -4.03
CA LYS A 12 -21.84 -37.56 -2.65
C LYS A 12 -20.39 -37.07 -2.57
N ILE A 13 -19.50 -37.65 -3.36
CA ILE A 13 -18.09 -37.24 -3.44
C ILE A 13 -17.99 -35.86 -4.13
N ALA A 14 -18.75 -35.67 -5.22
CA ALA A 14 -18.80 -34.41 -5.93
C ALA A 14 -19.35 -33.23 -5.06
N ALA A 15 -20.41 -33.49 -4.28
CA ALA A 15 -20.98 -32.51 -3.37
C ALA A 15 -19.99 -32.10 -2.25
N PHE A 16 -19.26 -33.08 -1.71
CA PHE A 16 -18.26 -32.80 -0.67
C PHE A 16 -17.07 -32.00 -1.21
N ALA A 17 -16.60 -32.33 -2.42
CA ALA A 17 -15.54 -31.59 -3.08
C ALA A 17 -15.94 -30.12 -3.39
N ALA A 18 -17.16 -29.88 -3.84
CA ALA A 18 -17.68 -28.54 -4.10
C ALA A 18 -17.77 -27.69 -2.83
N THR A 19 -18.20 -28.26 -1.72
CA THR A 19 -18.29 -27.57 -0.42
C THR A 19 -16.89 -27.20 0.10
N LEU A 20 -15.91 -28.08 -0.07
CA LEU A 20 -14.52 -27.82 0.34
C LEU A 20 -13.89 -26.68 -0.47
N MET A 21 -14.14 -26.62 -1.79
CA MET A 21 -13.62 -25.59 -2.67
C MET A 21 -14.20 -24.21 -2.33
N VAL A 22 -15.48 -24.10 -2.02
CA VAL A 22 -16.11 -22.84 -1.60
C VAL A 22 -15.52 -22.36 -0.26
N GLY A 23 -15.31 -23.28 0.68
CA GLY A 23 -14.71 -22.93 1.98
C GLY A 23 -13.27 -22.41 1.88
N LEU A 24 -12.44 -22.95 0.96
CA LEU A 24 -11.09 -22.44 0.75
C LEU A 24 -11.07 -21.05 0.10
N ALA A 25 -11.97 -20.76 -0.83
CA ALA A 25 -12.06 -19.47 -1.49
C ALA A 25 -12.37 -18.34 -0.47
N THR A 26 -13.34 -18.56 0.41
CA THR A 26 -13.73 -17.55 1.43
C THR A 26 -12.63 -17.29 2.46
N LEU A 27 -11.79 -18.26 2.76
CA LEU A 27 -10.63 -18.06 3.64
C LEU A 27 -9.55 -17.22 2.96
N ALA A 28 -9.29 -17.45 1.68
CA ALA A 28 -8.32 -16.66 0.90
C ALA A 28 -8.73 -15.18 0.80
N ASP A 29 -10.00 -14.89 0.49
CA ASP A 29 -10.55 -13.53 0.43
C ASP A 29 -10.37 -12.78 1.76
N GLY A 30 -10.56 -13.46 2.88
CA GLY A 30 -10.37 -12.88 4.20
C GLY A 30 -8.93 -12.54 4.55
N GLU A 31 -7.96 -13.30 4.06
CA GLU A 31 -6.52 -13.06 4.25
C GLU A 31 -6.03 -11.89 3.39
N GLU A 32 -6.48 -11.80 2.14
CA GLU A 32 -6.14 -10.69 1.25
C GLU A 32 -6.65 -9.36 1.80
N GLU A 33 -7.90 -9.30 2.27
CA GLU A 33 -8.47 -8.09 2.85
C GLU A 33 -7.75 -7.67 4.13
N ARG A 34 -7.36 -8.61 4.99
CA ARG A 34 -6.56 -8.31 6.20
C ARG A 34 -5.19 -7.73 5.82
N THR A 35 -4.53 -8.34 4.85
CA THR A 35 -3.22 -7.90 4.36
C THR A 35 -3.31 -6.50 3.76
N ARG A 36 -4.30 -6.26 2.90
CA ARG A 36 -4.57 -4.94 2.33
C ARG A 36 -4.80 -3.90 3.42
N LYS A 37 -5.63 -4.19 4.40
CA LYS A 37 -5.92 -3.29 5.51
C LYS A 37 -4.68 -2.98 6.34
N ALA A 38 -3.85 -3.98 6.62
CA ALA A 38 -2.60 -3.80 7.34
C ALA A 38 -1.62 -2.91 6.55
N MET A 39 -1.50 -3.12 5.24
CA MET A 39 -0.67 -2.27 4.37
C MET A 39 -1.14 -0.82 4.35
N LEU A 40 -2.45 -0.59 4.23
CA LEU A 40 -3.00 0.77 4.26
C LEU A 40 -2.80 1.46 5.62
N ALA A 41 -2.90 0.73 6.71
CA ALA A 41 -2.65 1.26 8.05
C ALA A 41 -1.19 1.71 8.21
N ILE A 42 -0.22 0.87 7.82
CA ILE A 42 1.20 1.21 7.81
C ILE A 42 1.44 2.45 6.94
N GLY A 43 0.90 2.48 5.72
CA GLY A 43 1.07 3.60 4.80
C GLY A 43 0.48 4.90 5.32
N SER A 44 -0.68 4.84 5.95
CA SER A 44 -1.33 5.99 6.58
C SER A 44 -0.49 6.55 7.74
N GLU A 45 0.02 5.68 8.62
CA GLU A 45 0.87 6.08 9.73
C GLU A 45 2.15 6.76 9.23
N GLU A 46 2.85 6.17 8.26
CA GLU A 46 4.02 6.75 7.62
C GLU A 46 3.74 8.11 6.99
N PHE A 47 2.58 8.25 6.33
CA PHE A 47 2.18 9.51 5.74
C PHE A 47 1.98 10.59 6.79
N GLN A 48 1.24 10.30 7.86
CA GLN A 48 0.98 11.26 8.93
C GLN A 48 2.26 11.69 9.62
N GLU A 49 3.18 10.76 9.89
CA GLU A 49 4.42 11.07 10.59
C GLU A 49 5.46 11.83 9.74
N SER A 50 5.51 11.54 8.43
CA SER A 50 6.65 11.95 7.59
C SER A 50 6.28 12.93 6.49
N CYS A 51 5.04 12.98 6.04
CA CYS A 51 4.61 13.73 4.87
C CYS A 51 3.60 14.83 5.19
N ALA A 52 2.71 14.60 6.16
CA ALA A 52 1.58 15.47 6.45
C ALA A 52 1.97 16.89 6.85
N ALA A 53 3.12 17.10 7.49
CA ALA A 53 3.60 18.43 7.85
C ALA A 53 3.71 19.38 6.65
N CYS A 54 4.06 18.85 5.48
CA CYS A 54 4.14 19.64 4.23
C CYS A 54 2.92 19.40 3.34
N HIS A 55 2.49 18.13 3.16
CA HIS A 55 1.43 17.77 2.23
C HIS A 55 0.01 17.90 2.79
N GLY A 56 -0.14 18.16 4.11
CA GLY A 56 -1.44 18.17 4.79
C GLY A 56 -1.87 16.77 5.21
N THR A 57 -2.66 16.66 6.27
CA THR A 57 -3.22 15.39 6.76
C THR A 57 -4.20 14.76 5.76
N ASP A 58 -4.76 15.61 4.88
CA ASP A 58 -5.67 15.28 3.77
C ASP A 58 -4.93 15.10 2.43
N ALA A 59 -3.59 15.19 2.43
CA ALA A 59 -2.72 15.12 1.25
C ALA A 59 -2.93 16.23 0.20
N SER A 60 -3.65 17.31 0.53
CA SER A 60 -4.00 18.42 -0.39
C SER A 60 -2.87 19.39 -0.70
N GLY A 61 -1.67 19.18 -0.16
CA GLY A 61 -0.53 20.11 -0.31
C GLY A 61 -0.60 21.34 0.63
N ARG A 62 -1.50 21.36 1.60
CA ARG A 62 -1.74 22.48 2.52
C ARG A 62 -1.32 22.17 3.97
N GLY A 63 -0.20 21.48 4.15
CA GLY A 63 0.35 21.24 5.48
C GLY A 63 0.88 22.49 6.16
N GLU A 64 1.14 22.42 7.47
CA GLU A 64 1.60 23.54 8.29
C GLU A 64 2.90 24.18 7.79
N LEU A 65 3.77 23.37 7.16
CA LEU A 65 5.03 23.82 6.61
C LEU A 65 4.96 24.22 5.13
N ALA A 66 3.82 24.05 4.46
CA ALA A 66 3.69 24.30 3.02
C ALA A 66 4.07 25.75 2.63
N ASN A 67 3.69 26.72 3.44
CA ASN A 67 3.97 28.14 3.20
C ASN A 67 5.42 28.54 3.47
N LYS A 68 6.24 27.65 4.05
CA LYS A 68 7.67 27.89 4.30
C LYS A 68 8.56 27.33 3.19
N LEU A 69 7.96 26.59 2.25
CA LEU A 69 8.68 26.01 1.13
C LEU A 69 8.73 27.00 -0.04
N LEU A 70 9.83 27.00 -0.78
CA LEU A 70 9.98 27.83 -1.99
C LEU A 70 8.96 27.43 -3.07
N LYS A 71 8.58 26.18 -3.11
CA LYS A 71 7.57 25.64 -4.02
C LYS A 71 6.48 24.94 -3.20
N PRO A 72 5.21 25.29 -3.40
CA PRO A 72 4.12 24.61 -2.69
C PRO A 72 4.10 23.12 -2.99
N PRO A 73 3.86 22.25 -1.99
CA PRO A 73 3.69 20.83 -2.20
C PRO A 73 2.51 20.57 -3.14
N LYS A 74 2.64 19.53 -3.97
CA LYS A 74 1.53 19.08 -4.81
C LYS A 74 0.40 18.48 -3.97
N ASP A 75 -0.81 18.61 -4.50
CA ASP A 75 -1.97 17.85 -4.05
C ASP A 75 -1.79 16.38 -4.47
N LEU A 76 -1.55 15.53 -3.48
CA LEU A 76 -1.30 14.10 -3.69
C LEU A 76 -2.59 13.28 -3.82
N SER A 77 -3.75 13.83 -3.43
CA SER A 77 -5.06 13.18 -3.59
C SER A 77 -5.53 13.17 -5.06
N ARG A 78 -4.89 13.97 -5.92
CA ARG A 78 -5.29 14.16 -7.33
C ARG A 78 -4.24 13.69 -8.35
N LEU A 79 -3.33 12.81 -7.94
CA LEU A 79 -2.28 12.30 -8.84
C LEU A 79 -2.86 11.46 -9.98
N ALA A 80 -3.92 10.71 -9.74
CA ALA A 80 -4.62 9.94 -10.77
C ALA A 80 -5.25 10.86 -11.82
N GLU A 81 -5.97 11.90 -11.38
CA GLU A 81 -6.56 12.90 -12.28
C GLU A 81 -5.49 13.57 -13.15
N GLN A 82 -4.37 13.99 -12.54
CA GLN A 82 -3.25 14.63 -13.23
C GLN A 82 -2.52 13.69 -14.19
N ASN A 83 -2.77 12.38 -14.12
CA ASN A 83 -2.18 11.34 -14.95
C ASN A 83 -3.22 10.60 -15.82
N GLY A 84 -4.25 11.31 -16.28
CA GLY A 84 -5.24 10.75 -17.18
C GLY A 84 -6.18 9.72 -16.57
N GLY A 85 -6.45 9.83 -15.27
CA GLY A 85 -7.38 8.95 -14.54
C GLY A 85 -6.74 7.68 -13.96
N THR A 86 -5.42 7.53 -14.10
CA THR A 86 -4.70 6.36 -13.57
C THR A 86 -3.65 6.79 -12.58
N PHE A 87 -3.65 6.22 -11.37
CA PHE A 87 -2.61 6.51 -10.39
C PHE A 87 -1.25 6.00 -10.87
N PRO A 88 -0.22 6.85 -10.94
CA PRO A 88 1.09 6.48 -11.47
C PRO A 88 1.95 5.75 -10.43
N PHE A 89 1.51 4.55 -10.02
CA PHE A 89 2.00 3.80 -8.86
C PHE A 89 3.54 3.71 -8.78
N TRP A 90 4.18 3.18 -9.82
CA TRP A 90 5.63 2.98 -9.80
C TRP A 90 6.42 4.27 -9.81
N ARG A 91 5.90 5.31 -10.48
CA ARG A 91 6.53 6.62 -10.43
C ARG A 91 6.48 7.22 -9.03
N VAL A 92 5.36 7.08 -8.33
CA VAL A 92 5.22 7.53 -6.94
C VAL A 92 6.13 6.74 -6.02
N PHE A 93 6.17 5.42 -6.19
CA PHE A 93 7.10 4.54 -5.46
C PHE A 93 8.55 4.97 -5.63
N ASP A 94 9.02 5.17 -6.86
CA ASP A 94 10.42 5.54 -7.17
C ASP A 94 10.79 6.92 -6.59
N VAL A 95 9.86 7.86 -6.60
CA VAL A 95 10.06 9.18 -5.98
C VAL A 95 10.22 9.07 -4.46
N ILE A 96 9.39 8.29 -3.80
CA ILE A 96 9.44 8.08 -2.34
C ILE A 96 10.69 7.27 -1.97
N ALA A 97 11.02 6.24 -2.76
CA ALA A 97 12.22 5.43 -2.59
C ALA A 97 13.51 6.25 -2.78
N GLY A 98 13.44 7.38 -3.49
CA GLY A 98 14.58 8.23 -3.81
C GLY A 98 15.36 7.76 -5.04
N ASP A 99 14.77 6.88 -5.85
CA ASP A 99 15.36 6.37 -7.09
C ASP A 99 15.12 7.32 -8.27
N THR A 100 14.15 8.21 -8.14
CA THR A 100 13.82 9.25 -9.12
C THR A 100 13.72 10.60 -8.43
N THR A 101 14.46 11.58 -8.93
CA THR A 101 14.38 12.96 -8.45
C THR A 101 13.34 13.74 -9.26
N ILE A 102 12.42 14.38 -8.57
CA ILE A 102 11.50 15.36 -9.17
C ILE A 102 11.71 16.72 -8.53
N GLU A 103 11.37 17.76 -9.27
CA GLU A 103 11.47 19.13 -8.77
C GLU A 103 10.64 19.32 -7.48
N GLY A 104 11.26 19.83 -6.42
CA GLY A 104 10.66 19.93 -5.09
C GLY A 104 10.94 18.74 -4.17
N HIS A 105 11.49 17.66 -4.70
CA HIS A 105 11.98 16.50 -3.96
C HIS A 105 13.49 16.33 -4.13
N ASP A 106 14.18 17.40 -4.42
CA ASP A 106 15.62 17.41 -4.33
C ASP A 106 16.06 17.50 -2.86
N THR A 107 17.27 17.10 -2.60
CA THR A 107 17.84 16.92 -1.25
C THR A 107 17.82 18.15 -0.36
N SER A 108 17.39 19.31 -0.85
CA SER A 108 17.41 20.58 -0.11
C SER A 108 16.11 20.92 0.61
N GLN A 109 14.97 20.45 0.14
CA GLN A 109 13.66 20.87 0.69
C GLN A 109 12.77 19.70 1.18
N MET A 110 12.87 18.52 0.59
CA MET A 110 12.22 17.32 1.08
C MET A 110 13.29 16.32 1.54
N PRO A 111 13.33 15.97 2.83
CA PRO A 111 14.22 14.90 3.30
C PRO A 111 13.92 13.63 2.51
N LEU A 112 14.95 12.99 1.96
CA LEU A 112 14.77 11.70 1.30
C LEU A 112 14.23 10.71 2.35
N PHE A 113 12.97 10.39 2.23
CA PHE A 113 12.25 9.48 3.11
C PHE A 113 12.98 8.13 3.22
N SER A 114 13.50 7.66 2.09
CA SER A 114 14.30 6.46 2.02
C SER A 114 15.60 6.49 2.85
N GLN A 115 16.25 7.64 3.00
CA GLN A 115 17.45 7.73 3.85
C GLN A 115 17.11 7.62 5.33
N ARG A 116 16.03 8.26 5.76
CA ARG A 116 15.52 8.13 7.13
C ARG A 116 15.13 6.69 7.42
N MET A 117 14.43 6.03 6.51
CA MET A 117 14.01 4.64 6.67
C MET A 117 15.19 3.67 6.74
N ARG A 118 16.21 3.86 5.92
CA ARG A 118 17.43 3.03 6.00
C ARG A 118 18.15 3.18 7.34
N GLY A 119 18.18 4.38 7.90
CA GLY A 119 18.72 4.60 9.23
C GLY A 119 17.92 3.87 10.32
N GLN A 120 16.60 3.88 10.22
CA GLN A 120 15.71 3.17 11.14
C GLN A 120 15.80 1.64 10.98
N GLU A 121 15.92 1.14 9.75
CA GLU A 121 16.14 -0.29 9.47
C GLU A 121 17.46 -0.79 10.06
N ALA A 122 18.54 -0.02 9.94
CA ALA A 122 19.81 -0.31 10.58
C ALA A 122 19.71 -0.34 12.12
N ALA A 123 18.75 0.39 12.70
CA ALA A 123 18.43 0.35 14.11
C ALA A 123 17.41 -0.75 14.50
N GLY A 124 17.04 -1.64 13.58
CA GLY A 124 16.13 -2.76 13.81
C GLY A 124 14.65 -2.40 13.79
N VAL A 125 14.26 -1.26 13.23
CA VAL A 125 12.85 -0.88 13.09
C VAL A 125 12.20 -1.73 12.00
N PHE A 126 11.09 -2.36 12.33
CA PHE A 126 10.26 -3.16 11.43
C PHE A 126 8.93 -2.43 11.12
N PRO A 127 8.35 -2.52 9.93
CA PRO A 127 8.82 -3.27 8.75
C PRO A 127 10.01 -2.62 8.03
N PRO A 128 10.73 -3.37 7.16
CA PRO A 128 11.88 -2.85 6.42
C PRO A 128 11.48 -1.75 5.44
N ALA A 129 12.42 -0.86 5.12
CA ALA A 129 12.18 0.33 4.32
C ALA A 129 11.42 0.11 3.01
N PRO A 130 11.72 -0.88 2.16
CA PRO A 130 10.99 -1.12 0.91
C PRO A 130 9.50 -1.44 1.15
N LEU A 131 9.18 -2.17 2.20
CA LEU A 131 7.79 -2.50 2.53
C LEU A 131 7.03 -1.27 3.02
N ARG A 132 7.67 -0.39 3.77
CA ARG A 132 7.07 0.88 4.23
C ARG A 132 6.81 1.83 3.06
N VAL A 133 7.75 1.93 2.09
CA VAL A 133 7.55 2.70 0.85
C VAL A 133 6.39 2.12 0.04
N LEU A 134 6.31 0.80 -0.09
CA LEU A 134 5.21 0.13 -0.78
C LEU A 134 3.87 0.41 -0.10
N ALA A 135 3.81 0.29 1.22
CA ALA A 135 2.62 0.59 2.01
C ALA A 135 2.15 2.05 1.86
N LEU A 136 3.09 2.99 1.90
CA LEU A 136 2.82 4.41 1.69
C LEU A 136 2.30 4.68 0.27
N THR A 137 2.86 4.02 -0.75
CA THR A 137 2.38 4.15 -2.14
C THR A 137 0.95 3.63 -2.29
N HIS A 138 0.61 2.47 -1.70
CA HIS A 138 -0.76 1.96 -1.67
C HIS A 138 -1.73 2.86 -0.89
N TYR A 139 -1.28 3.46 0.19
CA TYR A 139 -2.09 4.45 0.91
C TYR A 139 -2.41 5.65 0.01
N LEU A 140 -1.41 6.23 -0.68
CA LEU A 140 -1.63 7.34 -1.60
C LEU A 140 -2.54 6.96 -2.77
N GLU A 141 -2.43 5.74 -3.30
CA GLU A 141 -3.36 5.21 -4.29
C GLU A 141 -4.80 5.14 -3.75
N SER A 142 -4.97 4.73 -2.50
CA SER A 142 -6.29 4.54 -1.89
C SER A 142 -7.05 5.83 -1.61
N ILE A 143 -6.37 6.97 -1.54
CA ILE A 143 -6.97 8.29 -1.24
C ILE A 143 -7.15 9.16 -2.50
N GLN A 144 -7.02 8.59 -3.70
CA GLN A 144 -7.25 9.33 -4.94
C GLN A 144 -8.72 9.71 -5.10
N GLU A 145 -8.98 10.98 -5.50
CA GLU A 145 -10.30 11.53 -5.82
C GLU A 145 -10.66 11.31 -7.30
#